data_82d48a1b5cef280ae70690f7225e1239
#
_entry.id   82d48a1b5cef280ae70690f7225e1239
#
_cell.length_a   1.000
_cell.length_b   1.000
_cell.length_c   1.000
_cell.angle_alpha   90.00
_cell.angle_beta   90.00
_cell.angle_gamma   90.00
#
_symmetry.space_group_name_H-M   'P 1'
#
loop_
_entity.id
_entity.type
_entity.pdbx_description
1 polymer ?
#
loop_
_entity_poly.entity_id
_entity_poly.type
_entity_poly.pdbx_seq_one_letter_code
_entity_poly.pdbx_strand_id
1 'polypeptide(L)'
;MRHLSTAWRHRPTHRRVWALAAPMILSNLSVPLMVLVDSAVVGHLPHAHQLAAVAVGGSLYTLLVWSMGFLRMGTTGFTAQASGRGDGAALRQVLLQGLLLAGTLALLLGFCALPFKQALLHLMQPSAELNDLTEDFFHIRLLGLPAALANYALVGWFLGTQNARVPLAILLVTNLVNILLDLLFILGFSWGVPGAAWASVIAEYSGALLGLCLTRPALRRYPGKADWQALRRWSNWRPLLGVNRDIFIRSLALQLVFLGLTVQGTRLGDATVAANALLLNGLLLTAHALDGLAHALEALSGHAIGARKRLQLWRVLVVTGGWSLLVSLAFGLFFLGAGHLFIQMQTDIAEVRQSAITYLPYLAALPLIAVWSYLLDGLFIGATRAREMRNAMLAAFILALPLAWALQPLGNHGLWLAFLAFMLLRSACLGVIALRLQRADAWFDKPEQA
;
A
#
# COMPACT_ATOMS: atom_id res chain seq x y z
N MET A 1 9.71 25.10 -20.96
CA MET A 1 8.30 24.88 -21.31
C MET A 1 8.12 23.98 -22.56
N ARG A 2 8.85 24.17 -23.68
CA ARG A 2 8.71 23.32 -24.89
C ARG A 2 8.89 21.82 -24.64
N HIS A 3 9.85 21.41 -23.79
CA HIS A 3 10.06 20.00 -23.45
C HIS A 3 8.93 19.37 -22.64
N LEU A 4 8.25 20.12 -21.77
CA LEU A 4 7.08 19.65 -21.00
C LEU A 4 5.87 19.42 -21.92
N SER A 5 5.57 20.38 -22.81
CA SER A 5 4.45 20.25 -23.74
C SER A 5 4.63 19.11 -24.74
N THR A 6 5.86 18.88 -25.20
CA THR A 6 6.19 17.76 -26.12
C THR A 6 6.06 16.41 -25.39
N ALA A 7 6.48 16.31 -24.12
CA ALA A 7 6.34 15.10 -23.33
C ALA A 7 4.87 14.80 -23.02
N TRP A 8 4.09 15.82 -22.65
CA TRP A 8 2.66 15.70 -22.38
C TRP A 8 1.85 15.27 -23.61
N ARG A 9 2.16 15.78 -24.79
CA ARG A 9 1.45 15.44 -26.05
C ARG A 9 1.72 14.02 -26.57
N HIS A 10 2.59 13.24 -25.93
CA HIS A 10 2.99 11.91 -26.39
C HIS A 10 1.93 10.84 -26.08
N ARG A 11 0.91 10.70 -26.93
CA ARG A 11 -0.23 9.77 -26.78
C ARG A 11 0.14 8.33 -26.35
N PRO A 12 1.22 7.68 -26.91
CA PRO A 12 1.56 6.33 -26.48
C PRO A 12 1.91 6.21 -25.01
N THR A 13 2.49 7.27 -24.40
CA THR A 13 2.80 7.26 -22.95
C THR A 13 1.52 7.32 -22.12
N HIS A 14 0.53 8.14 -22.49
CA HIS A 14 -0.77 8.18 -21.82
C HIS A 14 -1.45 6.80 -21.81
N ARG A 15 -1.45 6.13 -22.98
CA ARG A 15 -2.04 4.79 -23.10
C ARG A 15 -1.34 3.78 -22.18
N ARG A 16 -0.01 3.83 -22.07
CA ARG A 16 0.76 2.95 -21.18
C ARG A 16 0.50 3.25 -19.71
N VAL A 17 0.47 4.52 -19.32
CA VAL A 17 0.17 4.94 -17.95
C VAL A 17 -1.21 4.43 -17.53
N TRP A 18 -2.25 4.67 -18.33
CA TRP A 18 -3.61 4.24 -18.01
C TRP A 18 -3.81 2.72 -18.11
N ALA A 19 -3.08 2.03 -18.98
CA ALA A 19 -3.09 0.57 -19.04
C ALA A 19 -2.60 -0.09 -17.75
N LEU A 20 -1.76 0.61 -16.96
CA LEU A 20 -1.30 0.15 -15.64
C LEU A 20 -2.10 0.80 -14.51
N ALA A 21 -2.35 2.10 -14.58
CA ALA A 21 -3.02 2.83 -13.50
C ALA A 21 -4.47 2.40 -13.31
N ALA A 22 -5.26 2.26 -14.39
CA ALA A 22 -6.68 1.95 -14.27
C ALA A 22 -6.96 0.59 -13.60
N PRO A 23 -6.31 -0.53 -13.99
CA PRO A 23 -6.46 -1.78 -13.25
C PRO A 23 -6.02 -1.68 -11.79
N MET A 24 -4.97 -0.93 -11.48
CA MET A 24 -4.46 -0.77 -10.11
C MET A 24 -5.37 0.12 -9.26
N ILE A 25 -5.94 1.20 -9.83
CA ILE A 25 -6.96 2.01 -9.14
C ILE A 25 -8.18 1.14 -8.82
N LEU A 26 -8.68 0.38 -9.80
CA LEU A 26 -9.82 -0.52 -9.59
C LEU A 26 -9.51 -1.58 -8.53
N SER A 27 -8.31 -2.14 -8.57
CA SER A 27 -7.80 -3.06 -7.54
C SER A 27 -7.83 -2.43 -6.15
N ASN A 28 -7.25 -1.24 -5.99
CA ASN A 28 -7.20 -0.55 -4.71
C ASN A 28 -8.60 -0.18 -4.18
N LEU A 29 -9.49 0.29 -5.05
CA LEU A 29 -10.86 0.66 -4.68
C LEU A 29 -11.75 -0.55 -4.34
N SER A 30 -11.40 -1.76 -4.80
CA SER A 30 -12.14 -2.97 -4.45
C SER A 30 -11.89 -3.43 -3.00
N VAL A 31 -10.78 -3.01 -2.36
CA VAL A 31 -10.46 -3.38 -0.98
C VAL A 31 -11.51 -2.87 0.02
N PRO A 32 -11.90 -1.58 0.04
CA PRO A 32 -12.96 -1.11 0.92
C PRO A 32 -14.32 -1.79 0.66
N LEU A 33 -14.63 -2.08 -0.61
CA LEU A 33 -15.86 -2.80 -0.97
C LEU A 33 -15.87 -4.22 -0.40
N MET A 34 -14.73 -4.90 -0.43
CA MET A 34 -14.58 -6.23 0.15
C MET A 34 -14.84 -6.21 1.66
N VAL A 35 -14.26 -5.25 2.37
CA VAL A 35 -14.48 -5.08 3.81
C VAL A 35 -15.97 -4.89 4.13
N LEU A 36 -16.70 -4.15 3.31
CA LEU A 36 -18.16 -3.97 3.47
C LEU A 36 -18.92 -5.27 3.27
N VAL A 37 -18.57 -6.07 2.26
CA VAL A 37 -19.23 -7.36 1.98
C VAL A 37 -18.94 -8.36 3.11
N ASP A 38 -17.68 -8.48 3.54
CA ASP A 38 -17.29 -9.34 4.65
C ASP A 38 -18.03 -8.96 5.93
N SER A 39 -18.07 -7.66 6.24
CA SER A 39 -18.81 -7.15 7.40
C SER A 39 -20.31 -7.46 7.31
N ALA A 40 -20.90 -7.40 6.11
CA ALA A 40 -22.29 -7.74 5.90
C ALA A 40 -22.56 -9.23 6.12
N VAL A 41 -21.71 -10.13 5.62
CA VAL A 41 -21.86 -11.59 5.80
C VAL A 41 -21.61 -11.98 7.26
N VAL A 42 -20.51 -11.50 7.85
CA VAL A 42 -20.17 -11.77 9.25
C VAL A 42 -21.17 -11.14 10.23
N GLY A 43 -21.81 -10.03 9.83
CA GLY A 43 -22.88 -9.39 10.60
C GLY A 43 -24.14 -10.24 10.79
N HIS A 44 -24.31 -11.33 10.02
CA HIS A 44 -25.38 -12.32 10.22
C HIS A 44 -25.03 -13.43 11.20
N LEU A 45 -23.85 -13.39 11.84
CA LEU A 45 -23.51 -14.30 12.93
C LEU A 45 -24.46 -14.08 14.12
N PRO A 46 -24.85 -15.17 14.82
CA PRO A 46 -25.92 -15.09 15.82
C PRO A 46 -25.57 -14.27 17.08
N HIS A 47 -24.28 -14.05 17.35
CA HIS A 47 -23.83 -13.39 18.58
C HIS A 47 -22.84 -12.27 18.33
N ALA A 48 -22.97 -11.15 19.05
CA ALA A 48 -22.12 -9.96 18.92
C ALA A 48 -20.62 -10.25 19.18
N HIS A 49 -20.30 -11.16 20.11
CA HIS A 49 -18.91 -11.54 20.40
C HIS A 49 -18.23 -12.25 19.23
N GLN A 50 -18.98 -12.95 18.37
CA GLN A 50 -18.44 -13.56 17.14
C GLN A 50 -18.04 -12.51 16.10
N LEU A 51 -18.90 -11.50 15.90
CA LEU A 51 -18.57 -10.37 15.03
C LEU A 51 -17.34 -9.61 15.55
N ALA A 52 -17.29 -9.38 16.85
CA ALA A 52 -16.16 -8.72 17.51
C ALA A 52 -14.86 -9.54 17.35
N ALA A 53 -14.92 -10.87 17.45
CA ALA A 53 -13.77 -11.75 17.28
C ALA A 53 -13.18 -11.68 15.87
N VAL A 54 -14.02 -11.69 14.84
CA VAL A 54 -13.58 -11.52 13.45
C VAL A 54 -12.97 -10.14 13.22
N ALA A 55 -13.59 -9.09 13.78
CA ALA A 55 -13.09 -7.72 13.65
C ALA A 55 -11.72 -7.54 14.33
N VAL A 56 -11.56 -8.02 15.55
CA VAL A 56 -10.29 -7.91 16.30
C VAL A 56 -9.21 -8.79 15.66
N GLY A 57 -9.49 -10.07 15.44
CA GLY A 57 -8.55 -11.01 14.83
C GLY A 57 -8.15 -10.60 13.42
N GLY A 58 -9.11 -10.10 12.63
CA GLY A 58 -8.88 -9.57 11.29
C GLY A 58 -8.00 -8.32 11.28
N SER A 59 -8.20 -7.40 12.24
CA SER A 59 -7.36 -6.20 12.39
C SER A 59 -5.92 -6.55 12.75
N LEU A 60 -5.72 -7.51 13.65
CA LEU A 60 -4.39 -8.02 14.03
C LEU A 60 -3.66 -8.63 12.84
N TYR A 61 -4.35 -9.48 12.09
CA TYR A 61 -3.79 -10.12 10.90
C TYR A 61 -3.47 -9.09 9.80
N THR A 62 -4.38 -8.15 9.55
CA THR A 62 -4.19 -7.08 8.57
C THR A 62 -2.98 -6.22 8.90
N LEU A 63 -2.76 -5.88 10.16
CA LEU A 63 -1.58 -5.13 10.60
C LEU A 63 -0.28 -5.87 10.29
N LEU A 64 -0.23 -7.19 10.55
CA LEU A 64 0.92 -8.04 10.22
C LEU A 64 1.19 -8.06 8.72
N VAL A 65 0.18 -8.37 7.91
CA VAL A 65 0.33 -8.48 6.46
C VAL A 65 0.66 -7.14 5.83
N TRP A 66 -0.02 -6.06 6.23
CA TRP A 66 0.18 -4.74 5.65
C TRP A 66 1.59 -4.18 5.92
N SER A 67 2.17 -4.50 7.08
CA SER A 67 3.56 -4.13 7.39
C SER A 67 4.59 -4.75 6.42
N MET A 68 4.21 -5.84 5.73
CA MET A 68 5.03 -6.54 4.74
C MET A 68 4.85 -6.01 3.30
N GLY A 69 4.12 -4.93 3.10
CA GLY A 69 3.89 -4.31 1.79
C GLY A 69 5.17 -3.93 1.02
N PHE A 70 6.30 -3.82 1.72
CA PHE A 70 7.62 -3.61 1.11
C PHE A 70 8.02 -4.74 0.15
N LEU A 71 7.54 -5.98 0.37
CA LEU A 71 7.77 -7.10 -0.55
C LEU A 71 7.28 -6.79 -1.97
N ARG A 72 6.08 -6.24 -2.11
CA ARG A 72 5.54 -5.82 -3.39
C ARG A 72 6.40 -4.74 -4.01
N MET A 73 6.68 -3.68 -3.26
CA MET A 73 7.42 -2.51 -3.74
C MET A 73 8.85 -2.87 -4.18
N GLY A 74 9.59 -3.60 -3.34
CA GLY A 74 10.94 -4.05 -3.67
C GLY A 74 10.96 -4.95 -4.90
N THR A 75 10.07 -5.94 -4.96
CA THR A 75 9.96 -6.84 -6.11
C THR A 75 9.62 -6.08 -7.40
N THR A 76 8.70 -5.07 -7.34
CA THR A 76 8.36 -4.26 -8.52
C THR A 76 9.57 -3.54 -9.09
N GLY A 77 10.33 -2.84 -8.26
CA GLY A 77 11.47 -2.04 -8.71
C GLY A 77 12.54 -2.88 -9.44
N PHE A 78 12.97 -3.98 -8.81
CA PHE A 78 13.96 -4.89 -9.42
C PHE A 78 13.43 -5.56 -10.68
N THR A 79 12.17 -6.01 -10.68
CA THR A 79 11.53 -6.61 -11.85
C THR A 79 11.40 -5.62 -12.99
N ALA A 80 11.00 -4.38 -12.72
CA ALA A 80 10.84 -3.36 -13.74
C ALA A 80 12.17 -3.04 -14.43
N GLN A 81 13.26 -2.93 -13.67
CA GLN A 81 14.58 -2.71 -14.25
C GLN A 81 15.08 -3.92 -15.03
N ALA A 82 14.88 -5.16 -14.53
CA ALA A 82 15.24 -6.38 -15.26
C ALA A 82 14.43 -6.49 -16.57
N SER A 83 13.14 -6.19 -16.53
CA SER A 83 12.27 -6.12 -17.71
C SER A 83 12.76 -5.08 -18.72
N GLY A 84 13.19 -3.91 -18.24
CA GLY A 84 13.74 -2.84 -19.08
C GLY A 84 15.02 -3.25 -19.81
N ARG A 85 15.88 -4.05 -19.17
CA ARG A 85 17.08 -4.64 -19.78
C ARG A 85 16.78 -5.82 -20.72
N GLY A 86 15.56 -6.35 -20.71
CA GLY A 86 15.23 -7.60 -21.41
C GLY A 86 15.86 -8.84 -20.77
N ASP A 87 16.31 -8.76 -19.53
CA ASP A 87 17.04 -9.82 -18.83
C ASP A 87 16.10 -10.85 -18.20
N GLY A 88 15.79 -11.91 -18.95
CA GLY A 88 14.91 -12.97 -18.52
C GLY A 88 15.49 -13.83 -17.39
N ALA A 89 16.81 -13.89 -17.23
CA ALA A 89 17.44 -14.59 -16.10
C ALA A 89 17.23 -13.80 -14.81
N ALA A 90 17.48 -12.48 -14.83
CA ALA A 90 17.22 -11.60 -13.70
C ALA A 90 15.73 -11.58 -13.30
N LEU A 91 14.80 -11.62 -14.27
CA LEU A 91 13.36 -11.72 -13.98
C LEU A 91 12.99 -12.97 -13.18
N ARG A 92 13.57 -14.12 -13.55
CA ARG A 92 13.38 -15.38 -12.81
C ARG A 92 14.01 -15.32 -11.43
N GLN A 93 15.21 -14.74 -11.36
CA GLN A 93 15.93 -14.54 -10.10
C GLN A 93 15.10 -13.72 -9.10
N VAL A 94 14.59 -12.56 -9.52
CA VAL A 94 13.77 -11.69 -8.66
C VAL A 94 12.48 -12.38 -8.22
N LEU A 95 11.81 -13.11 -9.11
CA LEU A 95 10.62 -13.91 -8.76
C LEU A 95 10.93 -14.93 -7.67
N LEU A 96 11.97 -15.73 -7.86
CA LEU A 96 12.36 -16.77 -6.89
C LEU A 96 12.80 -16.16 -5.56
N GLN A 97 13.59 -15.10 -5.59
CA GLN A 97 13.98 -14.37 -4.38
C GLN A 97 12.76 -13.78 -3.65
N GLY A 98 11.82 -13.16 -4.38
CA GLY A 98 10.59 -12.63 -3.81
C GLY A 98 9.73 -13.69 -3.12
N LEU A 99 9.55 -14.85 -3.77
CA LEU A 99 8.78 -15.98 -3.21
C LEU A 99 9.48 -16.62 -2.02
N LEU A 100 10.79 -16.83 -2.09
CA LEU A 100 11.57 -17.36 -0.96
C LEU A 100 11.55 -16.42 0.23
N LEU A 101 11.70 -15.12 -0.01
CA LEU A 101 11.60 -14.11 1.04
C LEU A 101 10.20 -14.06 1.65
N ALA A 102 9.15 -14.15 0.83
CA ALA A 102 7.77 -14.25 1.30
C ALA A 102 7.55 -15.46 2.20
N GLY A 103 8.03 -16.64 1.80
CA GLY A 103 7.95 -17.86 2.61
C GLY A 103 8.73 -17.76 3.92
N THR A 104 9.95 -17.23 3.87
CA THR A 104 10.78 -17.04 5.07
C THR A 104 10.12 -16.05 6.05
N LEU A 105 9.62 -14.93 5.54
CA LEU A 105 8.92 -13.95 6.37
C LEU A 105 7.62 -14.49 6.94
N ALA A 106 6.87 -15.29 6.18
CA ALA A 106 5.66 -15.94 6.66
C ALA A 106 5.95 -16.87 7.85
N LEU A 107 7.03 -17.65 7.77
CA LEU A 107 7.47 -18.52 8.88
C LEU A 107 7.91 -17.70 10.09
N LEU A 108 8.73 -16.67 9.90
CA LEU A 108 9.18 -15.79 10.98
C LEU A 108 8.02 -15.07 11.66
N LEU A 109 7.12 -14.49 10.86
CA LEU A 109 5.93 -13.80 11.39
C LEU A 109 4.99 -14.77 12.09
N GLY A 110 4.76 -15.97 11.54
CA GLY A 110 3.95 -17.00 12.17
C GLY A 110 4.49 -17.37 13.56
N PHE A 111 5.81 -17.47 13.70
CA PHE A 111 6.45 -17.73 14.99
C PHE A 111 6.35 -16.52 15.93
N CYS A 112 6.60 -15.30 15.46
CA CYS A 112 6.54 -14.09 16.26
C CYS A 112 5.11 -13.61 16.56
N ALA A 113 4.12 -14.04 15.77
CA ALA A 113 2.74 -13.60 15.91
C ALA A 113 2.09 -14.08 17.21
N LEU A 114 2.48 -15.26 17.72
CA LEU A 114 1.93 -15.82 18.94
C LEU A 114 2.20 -14.94 20.18
N PRO A 115 3.45 -14.59 20.52
CA PRO A 115 3.71 -13.69 21.64
C PRO A 115 3.15 -12.28 21.42
N PHE A 116 3.16 -11.77 20.18
CA PHE A 116 2.56 -10.48 19.85
C PHE A 116 1.05 -10.46 20.14
N LYS A 117 0.32 -11.49 19.70
CA LYS A 117 -1.11 -11.64 19.96
C LYS A 117 -1.38 -11.66 21.47
N GLN A 118 -0.64 -12.47 22.23
CA GLN A 118 -0.83 -12.57 23.68
C GLN A 118 -0.63 -11.23 24.38
N ALA A 119 0.43 -10.49 24.03
CA ALA A 119 0.68 -9.16 24.59
C ALA A 119 -0.47 -8.19 24.30
N LEU A 120 -1.04 -8.23 23.08
CA LEU A 120 -2.09 -7.32 22.68
C LEU A 120 -3.45 -7.68 23.29
N LEU A 121 -3.81 -8.96 23.34
CA LEU A 121 -5.02 -9.44 24.00
C LEU A 121 -4.96 -9.16 25.53
N HIS A 122 -3.79 -9.32 26.15
CA HIS A 122 -3.59 -8.96 27.54
C HIS A 122 -3.80 -7.45 27.78
N LEU A 123 -3.41 -6.60 26.84
CA LEU A 123 -3.62 -5.17 26.92
C LEU A 123 -5.10 -4.79 26.74
N MET A 124 -5.82 -5.50 25.88
CA MET A 124 -7.23 -5.24 25.56
C MET A 124 -8.20 -5.81 26.63
N GLN A 125 -7.78 -6.80 27.40
CA GLN A 125 -8.59 -7.49 28.43
C GLN A 125 -10.00 -7.89 27.95
N PRO A 126 -10.13 -8.62 26.82
CA PRO A 126 -11.43 -9.05 26.31
C PRO A 126 -12.11 -10.06 27.24
N SER A 127 -13.41 -10.28 27.05
CA SER A 127 -14.12 -11.39 27.72
C SER A 127 -13.50 -12.74 27.31
N ALA A 128 -13.65 -13.78 28.15
CA ALA A 128 -13.08 -15.09 27.86
C ALA A 128 -13.57 -15.66 26.52
N GLU A 129 -14.87 -15.56 26.25
CA GLU A 129 -15.46 -16.01 24.97
C GLU A 129 -14.90 -15.27 23.75
N LEU A 130 -14.74 -13.94 23.85
CA LEU A 130 -14.15 -13.13 22.80
C LEU A 130 -12.68 -13.50 22.59
N ASN A 131 -11.94 -13.76 23.66
CA ASN A 131 -10.54 -14.15 23.59
C ASN A 131 -10.36 -15.46 22.81
N ASP A 132 -11.12 -16.51 23.18
CA ASP A 132 -10.99 -17.83 22.57
C ASP A 132 -11.34 -17.81 21.08
N LEU A 133 -12.42 -17.14 20.69
CA LEU A 133 -12.81 -16.99 19.29
C LEU A 133 -11.82 -16.16 18.48
N THR A 134 -11.26 -15.10 19.08
CA THR A 134 -10.22 -14.29 18.44
C THR A 134 -8.95 -15.11 18.24
N GLU A 135 -8.58 -15.93 19.21
CA GLU A 135 -7.45 -16.85 19.11
C GLU A 135 -7.62 -17.85 17.97
N ASP A 136 -8.76 -18.52 17.93
CA ASP A 136 -9.08 -19.50 16.87
C ASP A 136 -9.03 -18.85 15.48
N PHE A 137 -9.69 -17.70 15.33
CA PHE A 137 -9.67 -16.93 14.09
C PHE A 137 -8.23 -16.60 13.67
N PHE A 138 -7.45 -16.03 14.59
CA PHE A 138 -6.10 -15.58 14.31
C PHE A 138 -5.16 -16.74 13.97
N HIS A 139 -5.24 -17.88 14.69
CA HIS A 139 -4.45 -19.08 14.40
C HIS A 139 -4.73 -19.62 12.99
N ILE A 140 -6.02 -19.73 12.62
CA ILE A 140 -6.38 -20.17 11.27
C ILE A 140 -5.84 -19.17 10.23
N ARG A 141 -6.01 -17.86 10.46
CA ARG A 141 -5.53 -16.82 9.54
C ARG A 141 -4.01 -16.84 9.34
N LEU A 142 -3.23 -17.22 10.37
CA LEU A 142 -1.76 -17.36 10.24
C LEU A 142 -1.36 -18.40 9.19
N LEU A 143 -2.18 -19.42 8.93
CA LEU A 143 -1.96 -20.39 7.85
C LEU A 143 -2.05 -19.74 6.46
N GLY A 144 -2.72 -18.60 6.33
CA GLY A 144 -2.79 -17.80 5.12
C GLY A 144 -1.55 -16.94 4.83
N LEU A 145 -0.69 -16.67 5.85
CA LEU A 145 0.48 -15.79 5.68
C LEU A 145 1.37 -16.15 4.48
N PRO A 146 1.73 -17.43 4.22
CA PRO A 146 2.56 -17.77 3.07
C PRO A 146 1.93 -17.35 1.75
N ALA A 147 0.62 -17.52 1.60
CA ALA A 147 -0.11 -17.14 0.39
C ALA A 147 -0.26 -15.62 0.27
N ALA A 148 -0.60 -14.93 1.37
CA ALA A 148 -0.73 -13.48 1.40
C ALA A 148 0.59 -12.78 1.01
N LEU A 149 1.71 -13.23 1.57
CA LEU A 149 3.03 -12.65 1.26
C LEU A 149 3.52 -13.07 -0.14
N ALA A 150 3.22 -14.29 -0.60
CA ALA A 150 3.48 -14.69 -1.98
C ALA A 150 2.68 -13.83 -2.97
N ASN A 151 1.43 -13.48 -2.66
CA ASN A 151 0.63 -12.57 -3.47
C ASN A 151 1.29 -11.19 -3.60
N TYR A 152 1.89 -10.63 -2.53
CA TYR A 152 2.65 -9.39 -2.63
C TYR A 152 3.84 -9.51 -3.59
N ALA A 153 4.62 -10.58 -3.51
CA ALA A 153 5.74 -10.82 -4.41
C ALA A 153 5.28 -10.98 -5.87
N LEU A 154 4.20 -11.75 -6.10
CA LEU A 154 3.62 -11.99 -7.42
C LEU A 154 3.05 -10.70 -8.03
N VAL A 155 2.26 -9.95 -7.27
CA VAL A 155 1.70 -8.64 -7.69
C VAL A 155 2.83 -7.68 -8.07
N GLY A 156 3.88 -7.58 -7.22
CA GLY A 156 5.05 -6.77 -7.51
C GLY A 156 5.77 -7.19 -8.79
N TRP A 157 5.96 -8.49 -8.97
CA TRP A 157 6.61 -9.03 -10.17
C TRP A 157 5.82 -8.77 -11.46
N PHE A 158 4.50 -9.00 -11.44
CA PHE A 158 3.66 -8.71 -12.60
C PHE A 158 3.59 -7.22 -12.92
N LEU A 159 3.49 -6.38 -11.90
CA LEU A 159 3.51 -4.93 -12.08
C LEU A 159 4.83 -4.47 -12.70
N GLY A 160 5.97 -4.99 -12.21
CA GLY A 160 7.30 -4.70 -12.77
C GLY A 160 7.45 -5.15 -14.23
N THR A 161 6.79 -6.23 -14.65
CA THR A 161 6.73 -6.64 -16.08
C THR A 161 5.70 -5.85 -16.88
N GLN A 162 5.16 -4.76 -16.35
CA GLN A 162 4.12 -3.91 -16.95
C GLN A 162 2.80 -4.64 -17.26
N ASN A 163 2.43 -5.58 -16.42
CA ASN A 163 1.17 -6.33 -16.53
C ASN A 163 0.30 -6.12 -15.30
N ALA A 164 -0.48 -5.05 -15.26
CA ALA A 164 -1.40 -4.76 -14.17
C ALA A 164 -2.71 -5.58 -14.21
N ARG A 165 -2.98 -6.30 -15.31
CA ARG A 165 -4.18 -7.13 -15.42
C ARG A 165 -4.12 -8.36 -14.52
N VAL A 166 -2.92 -8.94 -14.34
CA VAL A 166 -2.74 -10.12 -13.47
C VAL A 166 -2.92 -9.75 -12.00
N PRO A 167 -2.30 -8.69 -11.46
CA PRO A 167 -2.63 -8.17 -10.12
C PRO A 167 -4.14 -7.99 -9.88
N LEU A 168 -4.84 -7.36 -10.82
CA LEU A 168 -6.29 -7.22 -10.74
C LEU A 168 -7.01 -8.57 -10.74
N ALA A 169 -6.61 -9.50 -11.61
CA ALA A 169 -7.21 -10.84 -11.66
C ALA A 169 -6.98 -11.64 -10.37
N ILE A 170 -5.78 -11.57 -9.79
CA ILE A 170 -5.45 -12.18 -8.49
C ILE A 170 -6.41 -11.65 -7.42
N LEU A 171 -6.56 -10.31 -7.33
CA LEU A 171 -7.42 -9.70 -6.34
C LEU A 171 -8.90 -10.08 -6.55
N LEU A 172 -9.41 -9.99 -7.79
CA LEU A 172 -10.81 -10.34 -8.09
C LEU A 172 -11.11 -11.81 -7.78
N VAL A 173 -10.20 -12.72 -8.10
CA VAL A 173 -10.38 -14.15 -7.77
C VAL A 173 -10.33 -14.37 -6.26
N THR A 174 -9.37 -13.75 -5.57
CA THR A 174 -9.29 -13.82 -4.09
C THR A 174 -10.59 -13.32 -3.46
N ASN A 175 -11.08 -12.15 -3.85
CA ASN A 175 -12.29 -11.58 -3.30
C ASN A 175 -13.53 -12.42 -3.64
N LEU A 176 -13.66 -12.89 -4.88
CA LEU A 176 -14.79 -13.72 -5.28
C LEU A 176 -14.82 -15.05 -4.52
N VAL A 177 -13.68 -15.74 -4.42
CA VAL A 177 -13.56 -17.00 -3.68
C VAL A 177 -13.87 -16.76 -2.19
N ASN A 178 -13.37 -15.68 -1.61
CA ASN A 178 -13.66 -15.34 -0.21
C ASN A 178 -15.17 -15.15 0.02
N ILE A 179 -15.84 -14.30 -0.78
CA ILE A 179 -17.29 -14.08 -0.66
C ILE A 179 -18.09 -15.38 -0.79
N LEU A 180 -17.77 -16.20 -1.80
CA LEU A 180 -18.48 -17.46 -2.01
C LEU A 180 -18.27 -18.44 -0.85
N LEU A 181 -17.06 -18.52 -0.31
CA LEU A 181 -16.76 -19.39 0.81
C LEU A 181 -17.30 -18.85 2.14
N ASP A 182 -17.33 -17.53 2.35
CA ASP A 182 -17.99 -16.93 3.52
C ASP A 182 -19.48 -17.27 3.54
N LEU A 183 -20.18 -17.12 2.40
CA LEU A 183 -21.57 -17.52 2.29
C LEU A 183 -21.77 -19.03 2.56
N LEU A 184 -20.88 -19.86 2.03
CA LEU A 184 -20.96 -21.32 2.21
C LEU A 184 -20.63 -21.75 3.64
N PHE A 185 -19.56 -21.25 4.23
CA PHE A 185 -19.07 -21.71 5.54
C PHE A 185 -19.83 -21.07 6.70
N ILE A 186 -20.19 -19.79 6.58
CA ILE A 186 -20.91 -19.07 7.65
C ILE A 186 -22.40 -19.37 7.59
N LEU A 187 -23.04 -19.19 6.42
CA LEU A 187 -24.49 -19.34 6.29
C LEU A 187 -24.89 -20.78 5.92
N GLY A 188 -24.13 -21.48 5.07
CA GLY A 188 -24.44 -22.83 4.64
C GLY A 188 -24.12 -23.89 5.70
N PHE A 189 -22.89 -23.90 6.20
CA PHE A 189 -22.40 -24.91 7.15
C PHE A 189 -22.44 -24.45 8.61
N SER A 190 -22.77 -23.18 8.86
CA SER A 190 -22.82 -22.61 10.22
C SER A 190 -21.51 -22.77 11.02
N TRP A 191 -20.37 -22.68 10.32
CA TRP A 191 -19.05 -22.79 10.97
C TRP A 191 -18.66 -21.55 11.79
N GLY A 192 -19.44 -20.47 11.70
CA GLY A 192 -19.20 -19.25 12.49
C GLY A 192 -17.86 -18.59 12.22
N VAL A 193 -17.16 -18.19 13.27
CA VAL A 193 -15.87 -17.48 13.23
C VAL A 193 -14.77 -18.29 12.53
N PRO A 194 -14.55 -19.58 12.80
CA PRO A 194 -13.60 -20.41 12.05
C PRO A 194 -13.92 -20.47 10.55
N GLY A 195 -15.21 -20.46 10.17
CA GLY A 195 -15.63 -20.46 8.78
C GLY A 195 -15.13 -19.22 8.01
N ALA A 196 -15.26 -18.03 8.58
CA ALA A 196 -14.73 -16.79 8.03
C ALA A 196 -13.20 -16.82 7.85
N ALA A 197 -12.50 -17.37 8.85
CA ALA A 197 -11.04 -17.50 8.80
C ALA A 197 -10.59 -18.44 7.67
N TRP A 198 -11.20 -19.63 7.55
CA TRP A 198 -10.88 -20.59 6.48
C TRP A 198 -11.23 -20.08 5.09
N ALA A 199 -12.36 -19.38 4.93
CA ALA A 199 -12.74 -18.75 3.67
C ALA A 199 -11.63 -17.79 3.17
N SER A 200 -11.14 -16.95 4.06
CA SER A 200 -10.05 -16.01 3.75
C SER A 200 -8.73 -16.73 3.40
N VAL A 201 -8.35 -17.78 4.14
CA VAL A 201 -7.14 -18.56 3.87
C VAL A 201 -7.19 -19.21 2.49
N ILE A 202 -8.29 -19.90 2.18
CA ILE A 202 -8.47 -20.55 0.87
C ILE A 202 -8.48 -19.53 -0.27
N ALA A 203 -9.09 -18.38 -0.06
CA ALA A 203 -9.10 -17.29 -1.02
C ALA A 203 -7.70 -16.76 -1.32
N GLU A 204 -6.85 -16.55 -0.30
CA GLU A 204 -5.47 -16.09 -0.47
C GLU A 204 -4.63 -17.11 -1.24
N TYR A 205 -4.78 -18.42 -0.95
CA TYR A 205 -4.12 -19.48 -1.71
C TYR A 205 -4.62 -19.58 -3.15
N SER A 206 -5.91 -19.36 -3.40
CA SER A 206 -6.48 -19.33 -4.75
C SER A 206 -5.85 -18.22 -5.60
N GLY A 207 -5.68 -17.02 -5.02
CA GLY A 207 -4.98 -15.91 -5.66
C GLY A 207 -3.51 -16.22 -5.94
N ALA A 208 -2.80 -16.78 -4.96
CA ALA A 208 -1.39 -17.15 -5.11
C ALA A 208 -1.20 -18.24 -6.19
N LEU A 209 -2.06 -19.25 -6.21
CA LEU A 209 -2.03 -20.29 -7.24
C LEU A 209 -2.27 -19.72 -8.63
N LEU A 210 -3.28 -18.87 -8.80
CA LEU A 210 -3.53 -18.17 -10.07
C LEU A 210 -2.30 -17.37 -10.50
N GLY A 211 -1.73 -16.58 -9.61
CA GLY A 211 -0.52 -15.80 -9.88
C GLY A 211 0.64 -16.68 -10.32
N LEU A 212 0.92 -17.77 -9.60
CA LEU A 212 1.97 -18.75 -9.97
C LEU A 212 1.72 -19.40 -11.33
N CYS A 213 0.50 -19.80 -11.62
CA CYS A 213 0.15 -20.36 -12.93
C CYS A 213 0.42 -19.38 -14.08
N LEU A 214 0.12 -18.09 -13.86
CA LEU A 214 0.31 -17.06 -14.86
C LEU A 214 1.78 -16.60 -15.04
N THR A 215 2.70 -16.98 -14.13
CA THR A 215 4.12 -16.67 -14.31
C THR A 215 4.73 -17.43 -15.51
N ARG A 216 4.33 -18.68 -15.77
CA ARG A 216 4.86 -19.48 -16.88
C ARG A 216 4.65 -18.82 -18.25
N PRO A 217 3.42 -18.44 -18.66
CA PRO A 217 3.20 -17.76 -19.94
C PRO A 217 3.86 -16.37 -19.99
N ALA A 218 3.97 -15.66 -18.88
CA ALA A 218 4.66 -14.39 -18.81
C ALA A 218 6.17 -14.55 -19.05
N LEU A 219 6.81 -15.55 -18.44
CA LEU A 219 8.24 -15.83 -18.58
C LEU A 219 8.63 -16.34 -19.97
N ARG A 220 7.68 -16.93 -20.74
CA ARG A 220 7.95 -17.33 -22.14
C ARG A 220 8.33 -16.16 -23.03
N ARG A 221 7.92 -14.94 -22.67
CA ARG A 221 8.25 -13.71 -23.43
C ARG A 221 9.68 -13.21 -23.18
N TYR A 222 10.35 -13.73 -22.17
CA TYR A 222 11.70 -13.32 -21.78
C TYR A 222 12.63 -14.52 -21.81
N PRO A 223 13.56 -14.60 -22.78
CA PRO A 223 14.52 -15.70 -22.87
C PRO A 223 15.47 -15.68 -21.67
N GLY A 224 15.85 -16.85 -21.17
CA GLY A 224 16.75 -17.00 -20.03
C GLY A 224 16.43 -18.22 -19.20
N LYS A 225 17.35 -18.62 -18.35
CA LYS A 225 17.20 -19.74 -17.39
C LYS A 225 17.35 -19.20 -15.96
N ALA A 226 16.70 -19.87 -15.01
CA ALA A 226 16.93 -19.60 -13.60
C ALA A 226 18.34 -20.07 -13.21
N ASP A 227 19.09 -19.22 -12.53
CA ASP A 227 20.38 -19.60 -11.97
C ASP A 227 20.21 -19.93 -10.47
N TRP A 228 20.13 -21.25 -10.18
CA TRP A 228 19.99 -21.74 -8.82
C TRP A 228 21.23 -21.48 -7.96
N GLN A 229 22.41 -21.39 -8.57
CA GLN A 229 23.65 -21.06 -7.84
C GLN A 229 23.63 -19.59 -7.40
N ALA A 230 23.07 -18.72 -8.20
CA ALA A 230 22.90 -17.30 -7.86
C ALA A 230 22.04 -17.11 -6.59
N LEU A 231 21.05 -17.97 -6.33
CA LEU A 231 20.24 -17.92 -5.10
C LEU A 231 21.05 -18.27 -3.82
N ARG A 232 22.14 -19.02 -3.96
CA ARG A 232 23.00 -19.35 -2.81
C ARG A 232 23.99 -18.26 -2.46
N ARG A 233 24.24 -17.32 -3.37
CA ARG A 233 25.21 -16.22 -3.16
C ARG A 233 24.58 -15.06 -2.41
N TRP A 234 25.04 -14.81 -1.20
CA TRP A 234 24.56 -13.70 -0.36
C TRP A 234 24.65 -12.33 -1.05
N SER A 235 25.67 -12.11 -1.89
CA SER A 235 25.83 -10.87 -2.66
C SER A 235 24.62 -10.52 -3.53
N ASN A 236 23.87 -11.51 -4.00
CA ASN A 236 22.67 -11.31 -4.81
C ASN A 236 21.43 -10.98 -3.99
N TRP A 237 21.42 -11.25 -2.68
CA TRP A 237 20.34 -10.92 -1.76
C TRP A 237 20.48 -9.52 -1.15
N ARG A 238 21.72 -9.07 -0.93
CA ARG A 238 22.00 -7.78 -0.29
C ARG A 238 21.23 -6.60 -0.90
N PRO A 239 21.17 -6.41 -2.23
CA PRO A 239 20.43 -5.29 -2.82
C PRO A 239 18.94 -5.36 -2.54
N LEU A 240 18.32 -6.55 -2.72
CA LEU A 240 16.90 -6.75 -2.48
C LEU A 240 16.54 -6.55 -1.00
N LEU A 241 17.31 -7.13 -0.10
CA LEU A 241 17.08 -7.00 1.34
C LEU A 241 17.32 -5.56 1.82
N GLY A 242 18.32 -4.87 1.28
CA GLY A 242 18.58 -3.46 1.57
C GLY A 242 17.41 -2.55 1.18
N VAL A 243 16.90 -2.71 -0.04
CA VAL A 243 15.72 -1.96 -0.52
C VAL A 243 14.50 -2.27 0.34
N ASN A 244 14.23 -3.54 0.62
CA ASN A 244 13.10 -3.95 1.43
C ASN A 244 13.16 -3.41 2.86
N ARG A 245 14.33 -3.47 3.51
CA ARG A 245 14.59 -2.87 4.83
C ARG A 245 14.29 -1.37 4.82
N ASP A 246 14.79 -0.65 3.83
CA ASP A 246 14.64 0.80 3.75
C ASP A 246 13.19 1.21 3.51
N ILE A 247 12.44 0.46 2.69
CA ILE A 247 11.00 0.65 2.50
C ILE A 247 10.25 0.35 3.80
N PHE A 248 10.63 -0.72 4.52
CA PHE A 248 10.01 -1.07 5.80
C PHE A 248 10.17 0.06 6.83
N ILE A 249 11.41 0.58 7.02
CA ILE A 249 11.68 1.69 7.94
C ILE A 249 10.87 2.93 7.55
N ARG A 250 10.80 3.27 6.26
CA ARG A 250 9.97 4.36 5.75
C ARG A 250 8.50 4.17 6.11
N SER A 251 7.97 2.97 5.87
CA SER A 251 6.57 2.65 6.13
C SER A 251 6.23 2.70 7.61
N LEU A 252 7.16 2.23 8.46
CA LEU A 252 7.02 2.32 9.92
C LEU A 252 6.98 3.78 10.39
N ALA A 253 7.84 4.65 9.86
CA ALA A 253 7.82 6.07 10.18
C ALA A 253 6.49 6.74 9.81
N LEU A 254 5.92 6.39 8.63
CA LEU A 254 4.60 6.88 8.21
C LEU A 254 3.49 6.40 9.16
N GLN A 255 3.54 5.13 9.60
CA GLN A 255 2.59 4.58 10.56
C GLN A 255 2.62 5.31 11.91
N LEU A 256 3.82 5.68 12.38
CA LEU A 256 3.97 6.45 13.61
C LEU A 256 3.31 7.83 13.50
N VAL A 257 3.30 8.45 12.32
CA VAL A 257 2.58 9.72 12.09
C VAL A 257 1.07 9.51 12.23
N PHE A 258 0.50 8.49 11.60
CA PHE A 258 -0.93 8.19 11.71
C PHE A 258 -1.33 7.79 13.13
N LEU A 259 -0.50 7.01 13.81
CA LEU A 259 -0.70 6.68 15.22
C LEU A 259 -0.69 7.95 16.09
N GLY A 260 0.27 8.83 15.89
CA GLY A 260 0.36 10.12 16.60
C GLY A 260 -0.87 10.99 16.37
N LEU A 261 -1.38 11.03 15.14
CA LEU A 261 -2.60 11.75 14.77
C LEU A 261 -3.82 11.20 15.54
N THR A 262 -3.95 9.88 15.61
CA THR A 262 -5.03 9.21 16.34
C THR A 262 -4.92 9.46 17.84
N VAL A 263 -3.74 9.22 18.42
CA VAL A 263 -3.50 9.40 19.87
C VAL A 263 -3.75 10.85 20.28
N GLN A 264 -3.27 11.82 19.52
CA GLN A 264 -3.51 13.23 19.83
C GLN A 264 -4.97 13.61 19.63
N GLY A 265 -5.64 13.08 18.59
CA GLY A 265 -7.07 13.28 18.36
C GLY A 265 -7.92 12.76 19.53
N THR A 266 -7.57 11.61 20.10
CA THR A 266 -8.26 11.03 21.28
C THR A 266 -8.16 11.97 22.50
N ARG A 267 -7.03 12.65 22.69
CA ARG A 267 -6.86 13.62 23.79
C ARG A 267 -7.70 14.89 23.64
N LEU A 268 -8.16 15.17 22.42
CA LEU A 268 -9.00 16.34 22.10
C LEU A 268 -10.51 16.07 22.25
N GLY A 269 -10.89 14.83 22.58
CA GLY A 269 -12.27 14.42 22.84
C GLY A 269 -12.84 13.48 21.80
N ASP A 270 -13.90 12.76 22.20
CA ASP A 270 -14.48 11.65 21.41
C ASP A 270 -15.07 12.10 20.07
N ALA A 271 -15.78 13.24 20.06
CA ALA A 271 -16.33 13.80 18.82
C ALA A 271 -15.23 14.21 17.84
N THR A 272 -14.11 14.72 18.35
CA THR A 272 -12.96 15.14 17.54
C THR A 272 -12.25 13.94 16.91
N VAL A 273 -11.96 12.89 17.68
CA VAL A 273 -11.29 11.72 17.14
C VAL A 273 -12.20 10.99 16.14
N ALA A 274 -13.51 10.93 16.38
CA ALA A 274 -14.46 10.36 15.44
C ALA A 274 -14.51 11.19 14.14
N ALA A 275 -14.57 12.52 14.22
CA ALA A 275 -14.53 13.40 13.06
C ALA A 275 -13.22 13.23 12.26
N ASN A 276 -12.08 13.17 12.93
CA ASN A 276 -10.79 12.91 12.29
C ASN A 276 -10.76 11.55 11.57
N ALA A 277 -11.35 10.49 12.15
CA ALA A 277 -11.46 9.20 11.51
C ALA A 277 -12.28 9.26 10.21
N LEU A 278 -13.41 9.98 10.19
CA LEU A 278 -14.21 10.19 8.97
C LEU A 278 -13.41 10.91 7.88
N LEU A 279 -12.66 11.94 8.25
CA LEU A 279 -11.81 12.68 7.30
C LEU A 279 -10.65 11.82 6.80
N LEU A 280 -10.07 10.98 7.64
CA LEU A 280 -9.03 10.01 7.23
C LEU A 280 -9.55 8.97 6.24
N ASN A 281 -10.83 8.60 6.28
CA ASN A 281 -11.43 7.76 5.24
C ASN A 281 -11.41 8.48 3.87
N GLY A 282 -11.63 9.78 3.84
CA GLY A 282 -11.49 10.59 2.62
C GLY A 282 -10.05 10.63 2.10
N LEU A 283 -9.08 10.75 3.01
CA LEU A 283 -7.67 10.64 2.65
C LEU A 283 -7.34 9.27 2.08
N LEU A 284 -7.83 8.19 2.70
CA LEU A 284 -7.60 6.83 2.24
C LEU A 284 -8.18 6.60 0.83
N LEU A 285 -9.38 7.10 0.55
CA LEU A 285 -9.98 7.05 -0.79
C LEU A 285 -9.10 7.76 -1.84
N THR A 286 -8.61 8.96 -1.50
CA THR A 286 -7.68 9.72 -2.36
C THR A 286 -6.38 8.96 -2.57
N ALA A 287 -5.81 8.41 -1.50
CA ALA A 287 -4.58 7.64 -1.54
C ALA A 287 -4.71 6.42 -2.47
N HIS A 288 -5.80 5.66 -2.40
CA HIS A 288 -6.04 4.52 -3.28
C HIS A 288 -6.06 4.89 -4.78
N ALA A 289 -6.60 6.06 -5.12
CA ALA A 289 -6.60 6.54 -6.49
C ALA A 289 -5.20 6.98 -6.94
N LEU A 290 -4.49 7.76 -6.12
CA LEU A 290 -3.15 8.24 -6.40
C LEU A 290 -2.11 7.12 -6.43
N ASP A 291 -2.24 6.12 -5.56
CA ASP A 291 -1.37 4.94 -5.55
C ASP A 291 -1.47 4.14 -6.86
N GLY A 292 -2.63 4.07 -7.49
CA GLY A 292 -2.74 3.43 -8.80
C GLY A 292 -1.89 4.11 -9.87
N LEU A 293 -1.81 5.45 -9.87
CA LEU A 293 -0.92 6.22 -10.74
C LEU A 293 0.55 6.08 -10.32
N ALA A 294 0.83 6.06 -9.01
CA ALA A 294 2.17 5.82 -8.49
C ALA A 294 2.70 4.43 -8.90
N HIS A 295 1.86 3.38 -8.84
CA HIS A 295 2.22 2.03 -9.33
C HIS A 295 2.55 2.01 -10.83
N ALA A 296 1.81 2.78 -11.64
CA ALA A 296 2.15 2.92 -13.06
C ALA A 296 3.50 3.60 -13.26
N LEU A 297 3.79 4.66 -12.49
CA LEU A 297 5.10 5.32 -12.51
C LEU A 297 6.22 4.39 -12.05
N GLU A 298 6.01 3.63 -10.96
CA GLU A 298 6.93 2.65 -10.42
C GLU A 298 7.38 1.64 -11.50
N ALA A 299 6.44 1.04 -12.21
CA ALA A 299 6.72 0.07 -13.27
C ALA A 299 7.38 0.70 -14.50
N LEU A 300 6.87 1.84 -14.97
CA LEU A 300 7.34 2.47 -16.20
C LEU A 300 8.67 3.19 -16.03
N SER A 301 8.91 3.83 -14.86
CA SER A 301 10.20 4.47 -14.57
C SER A 301 11.30 3.44 -14.37
N GLY A 302 11.02 2.35 -13.61
CA GLY A 302 11.98 1.26 -13.46
C GLY A 302 12.36 0.61 -14.79
N HIS A 303 11.39 0.38 -15.66
CA HIS A 303 11.63 -0.12 -17.01
C HIS A 303 12.48 0.86 -17.86
N ALA A 304 12.17 2.17 -17.82
CA ALA A 304 12.92 3.18 -18.55
C ALA A 304 14.37 3.29 -18.04
N ILE A 305 14.58 3.20 -16.73
CA ILE A 305 15.90 3.19 -16.10
C ILE A 305 16.67 1.93 -16.49
N GLY A 306 16.04 0.74 -16.37
CA GLY A 306 16.65 -0.52 -16.78
C GLY A 306 17.06 -0.53 -18.25
N ALA A 307 16.23 0.04 -19.13
CA ALA A 307 16.49 0.19 -20.56
C ALA A 307 17.44 1.37 -20.90
N ARG A 308 17.88 2.16 -19.93
CA ARG A 308 18.70 3.38 -20.10
C ARG A 308 18.09 4.42 -21.06
N LYS A 309 16.75 4.55 -21.04
CA LYS A 309 15.99 5.44 -21.95
C LYS A 309 15.56 6.73 -21.24
N ARG A 310 16.45 7.75 -21.20
CA ARG A 310 16.23 9.06 -20.55
C ARG A 310 14.94 9.76 -20.99
N LEU A 311 14.70 9.84 -22.30
CA LEU A 311 13.52 10.50 -22.85
C LEU A 311 12.22 9.78 -22.42
N GLN A 312 12.25 8.45 -22.33
CA GLN A 312 11.11 7.66 -21.88
C GLN A 312 10.82 7.91 -20.39
N LEU A 313 11.86 7.93 -19.55
CA LEU A 313 11.72 8.28 -18.12
C LEU A 313 11.07 9.64 -17.94
N TRP A 314 11.57 10.65 -18.67
CA TRP A 314 11.04 12.02 -18.64
C TRP A 314 9.57 12.08 -19.09
N ARG A 315 9.21 11.43 -20.20
CA ARG A 315 7.82 11.37 -20.69
C ARG A 315 6.89 10.71 -19.69
N VAL A 316 7.30 9.61 -19.09
CA VAL A 316 6.50 8.89 -18.08
C VAL A 316 6.29 9.77 -16.85
N LEU A 317 7.33 10.44 -16.36
CA LEU A 317 7.24 11.32 -15.20
C LEU A 317 6.28 12.50 -15.45
N VAL A 318 6.38 13.16 -16.61
CA VAL A 318 5.53 14.30 -16.97
C VAL A 318 4.06 13.87 -17.13
N VAL A 319 3.82 12.76 -17.84
CA VAL A 319 2.44 12.29 -18.09
C VAL A 319 1.80 11.77 -16.82
N THR A 320 2.51 10.96 -16.02
CA THR A 320 1.94 10.46 -14.76
C THR A 320 1.76 11.58 -13.75
N GLY A 321 2.73 12.51 -13.65
CA GLY A 321 2.62 13.66 -12.78
C GLY A 321 1.45 14.58 -13.13
N GLY A 322 1.21 14.82 -14.41
CA GLY A 322 0.06 15.60 -14.88
C GLY A 322 -1.28 14.94 -14.53
N TRP A 323 -1.42 13.62 -14.74
CA TRP A 323 -2.62 12.89 -14.35
C TRP A 323 -2.80 12.84 -12.83
N SER A 324 -1.73 12.64 -12.06
CA SER A 324 -1.79 12.66 -10.61
C SER A 324 -2.26 14.02 -10.08
N LEU A 325 -1.77 15.11 -10.69
CA LEU A 325 -2.22 16.46 -10.32
C LEU A 325 -3.69 16.70 -10.67
N LEU A 326 -4.15 16.24 -11.86
CA LEU A 326 -5.56 16.35 -12.25
C LEU A 326 -6.48 15.55 -11.32
N VAL A 327 -6.10 14.33 -10.94
CA VAL A 327 -6.85 13.52 -9.99
C VAL A 327 -6.86 14.18 -8.61
N SER A 328 -5.74 14.69 -8.13
CA SER A 328 -5.67 15.43 -6.87
C SER A 328 -6.54 16.67 -6.86
N LEU A 329 -6.55 17.44 -7.96
CA LEU A 329 -7.41 18.59 -8.11
C LEU A 329 -8.89 18.19 -8.08
N ALA A 330 -9.25 17.11 -8.78
CA ALA A 330 -10.62 16.58 -8.76
C ALA A 330 -11.07 16.18 -7.35
N PHE A 331 -10.22 15.49 -6.57
CA PHE A 331 -10.53 15.17 -5.17
C PHE A 331 -10.61 16.41 -4.28
N GLY A 332 -9.69 17.38 -4.43
CA GLY A 332 -9.74 18.64 -3.70
C GLY A 332 -11.04 19.40 -3.95
N LEU A 333 -11.45 19.54 -5.22
CA LEU A 333 -12.71 20.16 -5.61
C LEU A 333 -13.93 19.36 -5.14
N PHE A 334 -13.87 18.04 -5.18
CA PHE A 334 -14.93 17.18 -4.64
C PHE A 334 -15.13 17.44 -3.14
N PHE A 335 -14.06 17.44 -2.35
CA PHE A 335 -14.18 17.70 -0.90
C PHE A 335 -14.61 19.13 -0.59
N LEU A 336 -14.23 20.13 -1.38
CA LEU A 336 -14.73 21.50 -1.21
C LEU A 336 -16.22 21.64 -1.55
N GLY A 337 -16.67 21.00 -2.66
CA GLY A 337 -18.04 21.16 -3.13
C GLY A 337 -19.03 20.17 -2.52
N ALA A 338 -18.64 18.93 -2.35
CA ALA A 338 -19.50 17.80 -1.93
C ALA A 338 -19.01 17.10 -0.64
N GLY A 339 -17.99 17.62 0.02
CA GLY A 339 -17.42 16.99 1.22
C GLY A 339 -18.40 16.88 2.38
N HIS A 340 -19.36 17.81 2.49
CA HIS A 340 -20.43 17.73 3.48
C HIS A 340 -21.34 16.51 3.25
N LEU A 341 -21.63 16.17 1.99
CA LEU A 341 -22.40 14.96 1.65
C LEU A 341 -21.59 13.70 1.98
N PHE A 342 -20.28 13.72 1.69
CA PHE A 342 -19.38 12.61 2.03
C PHE A 342 -19.36 12.35 3.55
N ILE A 343 -19.39 13.39 4.38
CA ILE A 343 -19.47 13.27 5.84
C ILE A 343 -20.86 12.74 6.25
N GLN A 344 -21.94 13.28 5.68
CA GLN A 344 -23.31 12.85 5.98
C GLN A 344 -23.56 11.39 5.68
N MET A 345 -22.94 10.83 4.63
CA MET A 345 -23.03 9.40 4.29
C MET A 345 -22.35 8.49 5.32
N GLN A 346 -21.43 9.02 6.13
CA GLN A 346 -20.64 8.22 7.07
C GLN A 346 -21.22 8.21 8.48
N THR A 347 -21.96 9.25 8.90
CA THR A 347 -22.49 9.35 10.26
C THR A 347 -23.76 10.19 10.35
N ASP A 348 -24.65 9.81 11.27
CA ASP A 348 -25.85 10.60 11.63
C ASP A 348 -25.65 11.44 12.89
N ILE A 349 -24.52 11.32 13.58
CA ILE A 349 -24.24 12.01 14.83
C ILE A 349 -23.92 13.48 14.53
N ALA A 350 -24.82 14.39 14.94
CA ALA A 350 -24.74 15.81 14.63
C ALA A 350 -23.45 16.48 15.09
N GLU A 351 -22.98 16.16 16.29
CA GLU A 351 -21.74 16.69 16.88
C GLU A 351 -20.52 16.30 16.05
N VAL A 352 -20.44 15.03 15.63
CA VAL A 352 -19.34 14.49 14.80
C VAL A 352 -19.37 15.14 13.41
N ARG A 353 -20.58 15.28 12.82
CA ARG A 353 -20.74 15.98 11.53
C ARG A 353 -20.24 17.41 11.58
N GLN A 354 -20.65 18.17 12.61
CA GLN A 354 -20.25 19.57 12.77
C GLN A 354 -18.75 19.70 12.94
N SER A 355 -18.15 18.83 13.76
CA SER A 355 -16.70 18.77 13.94
C SER A 355 -15.99 18.44 12.61
N ALA A 356 -16.43 17.41 11.89
CA ALA A 356 -15.83 17.03 10.62
C ALA A 356 -15.92 18.11 9.54
N ILE A 357 -17.06 18.82 9.44
CA ILE A 357 -17.24 19.95 8.51
C ILE A 357 -16.25 21.09 8.82
N THR A 358 -15.97 21.36 10.08
CA THR A 358 -15.01 22.39 10.50
C THR A 358 -13.60 22.10 9.97
N TYR A 359 -13.20 20.84 9.92
CA TYR A 359 -11.86 20.42 9.48
C TYR A 359 -11.81 19.95 8.01
N LEU A 360 -12.94 19.94 7.32
CA LEU A 360 -13.03 19.55 5.90
C LEU A 360 -12.07 20.34 4.96
N PRO A 361 -11.82 21.65 5.15
CA PRO A 361 -10.88 22.38 4.30
C PRO A 361 -9.46 21.80 4.30
N TYR A 362 -9.01 21.21 5.42
CA TYR A 362 -7.71 20.54 5.50
C TYR A 362 -7.68 19.28 4.62
N LEU A 363 -8.75 18.48 4.66
CA LEU A 363 -8.89 17.32 3.78
C LEU A 363 -8.92 17.74 2.31
N ALA A 364 -9.58 18.85 1.97
CA ALA A 364 -9.64 19.34 0.59
C ALA A 364 -8.26 19.82 0.06
N ALA A 365 -7.42 20.41 0.92
CA ALA A 365 -6.06 20.83 0.57
C ALA A 365 -5.08 19.64 0.45
N LEU A 366 -5.32 18.60 1.21
CA LEU A 366 -4.39 17.47 1.38
C LEU A 366 -4.02 16.76 0.08
N PRO A 367 -4.93 16.44 -0.87
CA PRO A 367 -4.58 15.80 -2.14
C PRO A 367 -3.53 16.58 -2.93
N LEU A 368 -3.64 17.91 -2.99
CA LEU A 368 -2.72 18.78 -3.73
C LEU A 368 -1.34 18.86 -3.08
N ILE A 369 -1.27 18.77 -1.76
CA ILE A 369 -0.01 18.78 -1.00
C ILE A 369 0.66 17.41 -1.08
N ALA A 370 -0.11 16.33 -0.93
CA ALA A 370 0.40 14.98 -0.82
C ALA A 370 0.73 14.34 -2.16
N VAL A 371 0.16 14.79 -3.29
CA VAL A 371 0.32 14.16 -4.61
C VAL A 371 1.79 13.95 -5.00
N TRP A 372 2.65 14.90 -4.69
CA TRP A 372 4.07 14.82 -5.03
C TRP A 372 4.80 13.73 -4.25
N SER A 373 4.40 13.48 -3.00
CA SER A 373 4.98 12.38 -2.22
C SER A 373 4.58 11.01 -2.77
N TYR A 374 3.32 10.80 -3.17
CA TYR A 374 2.87 9.55 -3.81
C TYR A 374 3.58 9.33 -5.15
N LEU A 375 3.63 10.36 -5.99
CA LEU A 375 4.28 10.30 -7.29
C LEU A 375 5.77 9.97 -7.17
N LEU A 376 6.49 10.69 -6.30
CA LEU A 376 7.93 10.51 -6.12
C LEU A 376 8.25 9.18 -5.47
N ASP A 377 7.43 8.67 -4.54
CA ASP A 377 7.59 7.32 -4.00
C ASP A 377 7.61 6.29 -5.14
N GLY A 378 6.67 6.36 -6.10
CA GLY A 378 6.65 5.49 -7.26
C GLY A 378 7.94 5.58 -8.10
N LEU A 379 8.46 6.80 -8.31
CA LEU A 379 9.71 7.02 -9.03
C LEU A 379 10.92 6.38 -8.30
N PHE A 380 11.04 6.62 -6.98
CA PHE A 380 12.16 6.10 -6.18
C PHE A 380 12.11 4.57 -6.04
N ILE A 381 10.92 3.97 -5.92
CA ILE A 381 10.75 2.51 -5.92
C ILE A 381 11.16 1.93 -7.27
N GLY A 382 10.69 2.48 -8.38
CA GLY A 382 11.09 2.06 -9.73
C GLY A 382 12.60 2.18 -9.97
N ALA A 383 13.22 3.23 -9.42
CA ALA A 383 14.67 3.42 -9.45
C ALA A 383 15.44 2.53 -8.47
N THR A 384 14.76 1.77 -7.61
CA THR A 384 15.36 0.99 -6.49
C THR A 384 16.18 1.84 -5.51
N ARG A 385 15.83 3.12 -5.37
CA ARG A 385 16.50 4.11 -4.50
C ARG A 385 15.75 4.30 -3.18
N ALA A 386 15.50 3.17 -2.50
CA ALA A 386 14.75 3.15 -1.24
C ALA A 386 15.48 3.85 -0.09
N ARG A 387 16.83 3.90 -0.11
CA ARG A 387 17.64 4.58 0.90
C ARG A 387 17.34 6.07 0.94
N GLU A 388 17.32 6.72 -0.23
CA GLU A 388 16.99 8.14 -0.38
C GLU A 388 15.54 8.41 0.05
N MET A 389 14.62 7.52 -0.32
CA MET A 389 13.21 7.62 0.07
C MET A 389 13.03 7.49 1.58
N ARG A 390 13.71 6.54 2.25
CA ARG A 390 13.74 6.40 3.70
C ARG A 390 14.30 7.65 4.37
N ASN A 391 15.44 8.16 3.89
CA ASN A 391 16.09 9.32 4.47
C ASN A 391 15.20 10.58 4.36
N ALA A 392 14.52 10.76 3.23
CA ALA A 392 13.54 11.84 3.04
C ALA A 392 12.38 11.74 4.03
N MET A 393 11.85 10.52 4.24
CA MET A 393 10.77 10.28 5.20
C MET A 393 11.21 10.58 6.64
N LEU A 394 12.37 10.08 7.05
CA LEU A 394 12.90 10.32 8.39
C LEU A 394 13.20 11.81 8.62
N ALA A 395 13.76 12.50 7.63
CA ALA A 395 13.98 13.93 7.71
C ALA A 395 12.66 14.70 7.85
N ALA A 396 11.64 14.37 7.05
CA ALA A 396 10.32 15.00 7.15
C ALA A 396 9.67 14.72 8.52
N PHE A 397 9.79 13.49 9.03
CA PHE A 397 9.28 13.09 10.34
C PHE A 397 9.95 13.92 11.47
N ILE A 398 11.29 13.96 11.49
CA ILE A 398 12.05 14.70 12.51
C ILE A 398 11.75 16.20 12.45
N LEU A 399 11.66 16.79 11.26
CA LEU A 399 11.35 18.21 11.08
C LEU A 399 9.90 18.55 11.45
N ALA A 400 8.97 17.61 11.29
CA ALA A 400 7.57 17.82 11.64
C ALA A 400 7.31 17.75 13.17
N LEU A 401 8.13 17.02 13.94
CA LEU A 401 7.93 16.87 15.39
C LEU A 401 7.91 18.20 16.16
N PRO A 402 8.91 19.11 16.04
CA PRO A 402 8.88 20.40 16.74
C PRO A 402 7.74 21.27 16.28
N LEU A 403 7.36 21.20 15.00
CA LEU A 403 6.22 21.93 14.48
C LEU A 403 4.90 21.40 15.04
N ALA A 404 4.73 20.09 15.12
CA ALA A 404 3.57 19.46 15.73
C ALA A 404 3.45 19.85 17.22
N TRP A 405 4.57 19.90 17.93
CA TRP A 405 4.59 20.36 19.32
C TRP A 405 4.20 21.85 19.44
N ALA A 406 4.75 22.73 18.60
CA ALA A 406 4.45 24.15 18.61
C ALA A 406 3.00 24.48 18.25
N LEU A 407 2.36 23.64 17.45
CA LEU A 407 0.97 23.82 17.01
C LEU A 407 -0.06 23.19 17.98
N GLN A 408 0.35 22.47 19.03
CA GLN A 408 -0.55 21.87 20.02
C GLN A 408 -1.57 22.85 20.61
N PRO A 409 -1.22 24.12 20.95
CA PRO A 409 -2.19 25.05 21.51
C PRO A 409 -3.39 25.36 20.61
N LEU A 410 -3.29 25.10 19.31
CA LEU A 410 -4.38 25.26 18.35
C LEU A 410 -5.37 24.08 18.33
N GLY A 411 -5.23 23.11 19.25
CA GLY A 411 -6.08 21.93 19.33
C GLY A 411 -6.10 21.13 18.02
N ASN A 412 -7.28 20.75 17.54
CA ASN A 412 -7.39 19.93 16.32
C ASN A 412 -6.99 20.67 15.02
N HIS A 413 -7.11 22.01 14.98
CA HIS A 413 -6.55 22.80 13.88
C HIS A 413 -5.02 22.63 13.80
N GLY A 414 -4.35 22.68 14.96
CA GLY A 414 -2.90 22.43 15.05
C GLY A 414 -2.51 21.03 14.60
N LEU A 415 -3.30 20.01 14.94
CA LEU A 415 -3.10 18.63 14.52
C LEU A 415 -3.16 18.48 13.00
N TRP A 416 -4.18 19.04 12.35
CA TRP A 416 -4.31 19.00 10.89
C TRP A 416 -3.23 19.82 10.19
N LEU A 417 -2.88 21.00 10.71
CA LEU A 417 -1.78 21.81 10.16
C LEU A 417 -0.43 21.09 10.27
N ALA A 418 -0.16 20.40 11.39
CA ALA A 418 1.05 19.59 11.56
C ALA A 418 1.09 18.43 10.56
N PHE A 419 -0.03 17.79 10.30
CA PHE A 419 -0.12 16.71 9.33
C PHE A 419 0.08 17.21 7.89
N LEU A 420 -0.54 18.34 7.50
CA LEU A 420 -0.30 18.97 6.20
C LEU A 420 1.17 19.38 6.03
N ALA A 421 1.76 19.96 7.08
CA ALA A 421 3.17 20.34 7.07
C ALA A 421 4.09 19.12 6.92
N PHE A 422 3.80 18.02 7.61
CA PHE A 422 4.52 16.76 7.43
C PHE A 422 4.45 16.28 5.97
N MET A 423 3.26 16.27 5.35
CA MET A 423 3.09 15.86 3.96
C MET A 423 3.83 16.78 2.98
N LEU A 424 3.83 18.09 3.26
CA LEU A 424 4.58 19.07 2.48
C LEU A 424 6.10 18.85 2.62
N LEU A 425 6.60 18.68 3.83
CA LEU A 425 8.01 18.40 4.10
C LEU A 425 8.48 17.11 3.41
N ARG A 426 7.65 16.06 3.48
CA ARG A 426 7.92 14.80 2.79
C ARG A 426 8.03 15.01 1.29
N SER A 427 7.07 15.71 0.68
CA SER A 427 7.09 16.05 -0.75
C SER A 427 8.31 16.89 -1.12
N ALA A 428 8.66 17.89 -0.30
CA ALA A 428 9.80 18.76 -0.51
C ALA A 428 11.14 18.02 -0.41
N CYS A 429 11.33 17.20 0.64
CA CYS A 429 12.55 16.40 0.81
C CYS A 429 12.76 15.44 -0.37
N LEU A 430 11.72 14.70 -0.79
CA LEU A 430 11.79 13.83 -1.96
C LEU A 430 12.06 14.63 -3.24
N GLY A 431 11.40 15.77 -3.42
CA GLY A 431 11.57 16.66 -4.57
C GLY A 431 12.99 17.19 -4.68
N VAL A 432 13.59 17.65 -3.58
CA VAL A 432 14.99 18.14 -3.55
C VAL A 432 15.95 17.02 -3.94
N ILE A 433 15.76 15.81 -3.41
CA ILE A 433 16.61 14.66 -3.75
C ILE A 433 16.41 14.30 -5.22
N ALA A 434 15.17 14.25 -5.72
CA ALA A 434 14.88 13.96 -7.13
C ALA A 434 15.54 14.98 -8.07
N LEU A 435 15.48 16.28 -7.74
CA LEU A 435 16.14 17.33 -8.52
C LEU A 435 17.67 17.21 -8.50
N ARG A 436 18.27 16.86 -7.35
CA ARG A 436 19.72 16.60 -7.27
C ARG A 436 20.12 15.43 -8.15
N LEU A 437 19.40 14.31 -8.09
CA LEU A 437 19.66 13.14 -8.94
C LEU A 437 19.47 13.46 -10.42
N GLN A 438 18.49 14.28 -10.77
CA GLN A 438 18.25 14.72 -12.14
C GLN A 438 19.38 15.61 -12.66
N ARG A 439 19.89 16.55 -11.85
CA ARG A 439 21.00 17.43 -12.24
C ARG A 439 22.31 16.69 -12.38
N ALA A 440 22.53 15.68 -11.54
CA ALA A 440 23.71 14.81 -11.58
C ALA A 440 23.60 13.69 -12.63
N ASP A 441 22.45 13.57 -13.32
CA ASP A 441 22.12 12.46 -14.24
C ASP A 441 22.24 11.05 -13.59
N ALA A 442 22.10 11.00 -12.28
CA ALA A 442 22.40 9.83 -11.46
C ALA A 442 21.25 8.80 -11.39
N TRP A 443 20.15 9.01 -12.12
CA TRP A 443 19.05 8.04 -12.19
C TRP A 443 19.45 6.70 -12.81
N PHE A 444 20.47 6.71 -13.66
CA PHE A 444 20.94 5.53 -14.40
C PHE A 444 22.17 4.87 -13.79
N ASP A 445 22.70 5.47 -12.73
CA ASP A 445 23.80 4.91 -11.95
C ASP A 445 23.26 3.85 -10.98
N LYS A 446 24.05 2.80 -10.73
CA LYS A 446 23.71 1.87 -9.65
C LYS A 446 23.70 2.65 -8.32
N PRO A 447 22.68 2.49 -7.48
CA PRO A 447 22.73 3.07 -6.14
C PRO A 447 23.98 2.53 -5.42
N GLU A 448 24.76 3.42 -4.83
CA GLU A 448 25.92 3.04 -4.03
C GLU A 448 25.49 2.08 -2.93
N GLN A 449 26.01 0.86 -3.01
CA GLN A 449 25.82 -0.16 -1.98
C GLN A 449 26.77 0.20 -0.81
N ALA A 450 26.24 0.84 0.21
CA ALA A 450 26.92 1.03 1.48
C ALA A 450 26.34 0.11 2.56
#